data_f8cf06b05165066c7be35fdd8171e12d
#
_entry.id   f8cf06b05165066c7be35fdd8171e12d
#
_cell.length_a   1.000
_cell.length_b   1.000
_cell.length_c   1.000
_cell.angle_alpha   90.00
_cell.angle_beta   90.00
_cell.angle_gamma   90.00
#
_symmetry.space_group_name_H-M   'P 1'
#
loop_
_entity.id
_entity.type
_entity.pdbx_description
1 polymer ?
#
loop_
_entity_poly.entity_id
_entity_poly.type
_entity_poly.pdbx_seq_one_letter_code
_entity_poly.pdbx_strand_id
1 'polypeptide(L)' 'MRKQSQNEIILDHLIQKKTINPLQALKLYGCFRLSSRIFDLKEKGLNIETHTEKDKNTGKNYAVYTLIGR' A
#
# COMPACT_ATOMS: atom_id res chain seq x y z
N MET A 1 11.75 -9.95 -20.68
CA MET A 1 10.54 -9.66 -19.89
C MET A 1 10.82 -8.54 -18.91
N ARG A 2 9.95 -7.58 -18.88
CA ARG A 2 10.15 -6.42 -18.03
C ARG A 2 9.48 -6.60 -16.67
N LYS A 3 10.24 -6.30 -15.62
CA LYS A 3 9.69 -6.32 -14.27
C LYS A 3 9.03 -5.00 -13.95
N GLN A 4 7.87 -5.04 -13.36
CA GLN A 4 7.28 -3.84 -12.81
C GLN A 4 8.03 -3.42 -11.56
N SER A 5 8.16 -2.10 -11.36
CA SER A 5 8.71 -1.60 -10.11
C SER A 5 7.70 -1.86 -8.97
N GLN A 6 8.18 -1.84 -7.74
CA GLN A 6 7.27 -2.00 -6.60
C GLN A 6 6.24 -0.88 -6.55
N ASN A 7 6.63 0.33 -6.95
CA ASN A 7 5.68 1.44 -7.00
C ASN A 7 4.52 1.13 -7.95
N GLU A 8 4.82 0.58 -9.12
CA GLU A 8 3.80 0.22 -10.10
C GLU A 8 2.88 -0.87 -9.58
N ILE A 9 3.46 -1.89 -8.95
CA ILE A 9 2.69 -3.01 -8.41
C ILE A 9 1.75 -2.52 -7.31
N ILE A 10 2.24 -1.70 -6.41
CA ILE A 10 1.44 -1.15 -5.32
C ILE A 10 0.33 -0.26 -5.88
N LEU A 11 0.65 0.56 -6.88
CA LEU A 11 -0.36 1.42 -7.50
C LEU A 11 -1.47 0.59 -8.15
N ASP A 12 -1.09 -0.47 -8.87
CA ASP A 12 -2.09 -1.35 -9.49
C ASP A 12 -3.00 -1.96 -8.43
N HIS A 13 -2.44 -2.40 -7.31
CA HIS A 13 -3.23 -2.95 -6.23
C HIS A 13 -4.23 -1.92 -5.69
N LEU A 14 -3.76 -0.69 -5.50
CA LEU A 14 -4.62 0.38 -5.00
C LEU A 14 -5.74 0.73 -5.98
N ILE A 15 -5.44 0.70 -7.27
CA ILE A 15 -6.45 0.98 -8.30
C ILE A 15 -7.53 -0.10 -8.29
N GLN A 16 -7.13 -1.35 -8.16
CA GLN A 16 -8.07 -2.47 -8.22
C GLN A 16 -8.80 -2.71 -6.92
N LYS A 17 -8.10 -2.64 -5.79
CA LYS A 17 -8.65 -2.97 -4.48
C LYS A 17 -8.92 -1.76 -3.61
N LYS A 18 -8.40 -0.61 -3.97
CA LYS A 18 -8.53 0.67 -3.27
C LYS A 18 -7.73 0.78 -1.98
N THR A 19 -7.42 -0.31 -1.32
CA THR A 19 -6.69 -0.30 -0.05
C THR A 19 -5.54 -1.29 -0.08
N ILE A 20 -4.52 -0.99 0.71
CA ILE A 20 -3.42 -1.92 0.92
C ILE A 20 -2.88 -1.74 2.34
N ASN A 21 -2.40 -2.82 2.94
CA ASN A 21 -1.73 -2.76 4.24
C ASN A 21 -0.37 -3.46 4.14
N PRO A 22 0.51 -3.27 5.16
CA PRO A 22 1.85 -3.84 5.09
C PRO A 22 1.87 -5.37 4.98
N LEU A 23 0.92 -6.04 5.60
CA LEU A 23 0.86 -7.50 5.52
C LEU A 23 0.55 -7.95 4.10
N GLN A 24 -0.39 -7.28 3.45
CA GLN A 24 -0.72 -7.58 2.06
C GLN A 24 0.47 -7.31 1.15
N ALA A 25 1.13 -6.17 1.35
CA ALA A 25 2.27 -5.82 0.53
C ALA A 25 3.40 -6.83 0.67
N LEU A 26 3.67 -7.28 1.88
CA LEU A 26 4.70 -8.28 2.11
C LEU A 26 4.30 -9.63 1.53
N LYS A 27 3.09 -10.07 1.80
CA LYS A 27 2.63 -11.40 1.41
C LYS A 27 2.48 -11.53 -0.10
N LEU A 28 1.93 -10.52 -0.75
CA LEU A 28 1.63 -10.59 -2.17
C LEU A 28 2.81 -10.16 -3.05
N TYR A 29 3.61 -9.23 -2.58
CA TYR A 29 4.62 -8.59 -3.42
C TYR A 29 6.01 -8.59 -2.80
N GLY A 30 6.18 -9.11 -1.60
CA GLY A 30 7.47 -9.11 -0.93
C GLY A 30 7.95 -7.70 -0.58
N CYS A 31 7.05 -6.76 -0.41
CA CYS A 31 7.41 -5.37 -0.16
C CYS A 31 7.52 -5.12 1.35
N PHE A 32 8.74 -4.89 1.83
CA PHE A 32 8.96 -4.64 3.25
C PHE A 32 8.76 -3.19 3.64
N ARG A 33 8.83 -2.28 2.68
CA ARG A 33 8.82 -0.84 2.97
C ARG A 33 7.65 -0.17 2.26
N LEU A 34 6.45 -0.61 2.60
CA LEU A 34 5.26 -0.10 1.96
C LEU A 34 5.11 1.41 2.16
N SER A 35 5.44 1.93 3.35
CA SER A 35 5.32 3.36 3.60
C SER A 35 6.17 4.19 2.64
N SER A 36 7.36 3.69 2.29
CA SER A 36 8.20 4.38 1.31
C SER A 36 7.56 4.39 -0.07
N ARG A 37 6.96 3.27 -0.44
CA ARG A 37 6.27 3.20 -1.74
C ARG A 37 5.09 4.15 -1.78
N ILE A 38 4.34 4.20 -0.68
CA ILE A 38 3.19 5.11 -0.59
C ILE A 38 3.66 6.56 -0.65
N PHE A 39 4.74 6.89 0.02
CA PHE A 39 5.30 8.23 -0.04
C PHE A 39 5.66 8.61 -1.48
N ASP A 40 6.33 7.70 -2.19
CA ASP A 40 6.69 7.95 -3.59
C ASP A 40 5.46 8.21 -4.45
N LEU A 41 4.39 7.44 -4.23
CA LEU A 41 3.16 7.61 -4.99
C LEU A 41 2.49 8.95 -4.68
N LYS A 42 2.50 9.37 -3.43
CA LYS A 42 1.98 10.68 -3.05
C LYS A 42 2.76 11.80 -3.74
N GLU A 43 4.07 11.65 -3.83
CA GLU A 43 4.91 12.63 -4.51
C GLU A 43 4.58 12.75 -6.00
N LYS A 44 4.05 11.70 -6.58
CA LYS A 44 3.62 11.71 -7.97
C LYS A 44 2.24 12.31 -8.17
N GLY A 45 1.61 12.74 -7.10
CA GLY A 45 0.31 13.41 -7.18
C GLY A 45 -0.88 12.53 -6.85
N LEU A 46 -0.65 11.30 -6.39
CA LEU A 46 -1.75 10.43 -6.02
C LEU A 46 -2.27 10.78 -4.64
N ASN A 47 -3.59 10.71 -4.50
CA ASN A 47 -4.25 11.09 -3.26
C ASN A 47 -4.51 9.83 -2.44
N ILE A 48 -3.64 9.58 -1.46
CA ILE A 48 -3.68 8.37 -0.65
C ILE A 48 -3.82 8.78 0.81
N GLU A 49 -4.81 8.22 1.49
CA GLU A 49 -5.02 8.45 2.92
C GLU A 49 -4.52 7.26 3.72
N THR A 50 -4.09 7.55 4.94
CA THR A 50 -3.62 6.54 5.87
C THR A 50 -4.51 6.52 7.09
N HIS A 51 -4.94 5.32 7.51
CA HIS A 51 -5.61 5.17 8.79
C HIS A 51 -5.09 3.91 9.49
N THR A 52 -5.36 3.81 10.77
CA THR A 52 -4.88 2.70 11.59
C THR A 52 -6.01 1.75 11.87
N GLU A 53 -5.74 0.46 11.72
CA GLU A 53 -6.68 -0.59 12.10
C GLU A 53 -6.02 -1.55 13.06
N LYS A 54 -6.82 -2.28 13.80
CA LYS A 54 -6.32 -3.22 14.79
C LYS A 54 -6.52 -4.64 14.29
N ASP A 55 -5.45 -5.43 14.39
CA ASP A 55 -5.52 -6.85 14.06
C ASP A 55 -6.21 -7.59 15.19
N LYS A 56 -7.30 -8.26 14.89
CA LYS A 56 -8.09 -8.98 15.88
C LYS A 56 -7.33 -10.16 16.47
N ASN A 57 -6.42 -10.76 15.71
CA ASN A 57 -5.70 -11.94 16.15
C ASN A 57 -4.55 -11.61 17.10
N THR A 58 -3.83 -10.53 16.82
CA THR A 58 -2.64 -10.19 17.59
C THR A 58 -2.83 -8.98 18.47
N GLY A 59 -3.88 -8.18 18.23
CA GLY A 59 -4.11 -6.94 18.97
C GLY A 59 -3.20 -5.82 18.56
N LYS A 60 -2.37 -6.01 17.54
CA LYS A 60 -1.44 -4.99 17.07
C LYS A 60 -2.12 -4.06 16.07
N ASN A 61 -1.70 -2.80 16.10
CA ASN A 61 -2.19 -1.80 15.14
C ASN A 61 -1.36 -1.87 13.87
N TYR A 62 -1.99 -1.59 12.75
CA TYR A 62 -1.29 -1.49 11.47
C TYR A 62 -1.91 -0.40 10.62
N ALA A 63 -1.10 0.14 9.72
CA ALA A 63 -1.56 1.21 8.83
C ALA A 63 -2.27 0.63 7.62
N VAL A 64 -3.36 1.27 7.22
CA VAL A 64 -4.06 0.93 5.98
C VAL A 64 -4.02 2.16 5.08
N TYR A 65 -3.59 1.97 3.85
CA TYR A 65 -3.50 3.05 2.87
C TYR A 65 -4.63 2.91 1.87
N THR A 66 -5.34 4.00 1.63
CA THR A 66 -6.51 4.00 0.76
C THR A 66 -6.33 5.02 -0.35
N LEU A 67 -6.51 4.59 -1.59
CA LEU A 67 -6.46 5.50 -2.73
C LEU A 67 -7.80 6.23 -2.83
N ILE A 68 -7.75 7.54 -2.66
CA ILE A 68 -8.96 8.37 -2.69
C ILE A 68 -9.27 8.81 -4.11
N GLY A 69 -8.22 9.06 -4.90
CA GLY A 69 -8.39 9.49 -6.26
C GLY A 69 -7.06 9.87 -6.85
N ARG A 70 -7.09 10.32 -8.06
CA ARG A 70 -5.87 10.70 -8.78
C ARG A 70 -5.84 12.15 -9.13
#